data_e27d80804ddade9f474016ebab9ee3d7
#
_entry.id   e27d80804ddade9f474016ebab9ee3d7
#
_cell.length_a   1.000
_cell.length_b   1.000
_cell.length_c   1.000
_cell.angle_alpha   90.00
_cell.angle_beta   90.00
_cell.angle_gamma   90.00
#
_symmetry.space_group_name_H-M   'P 1'
#
loop_
_entity.id
_entity.type
_entity.pdbx_description
1 polymer ?
#
loop_
_entity_poly.entity_id
_entity_poly.type
_entity_poly.pdbx_seq_one_letter_code
_entity_poly.pdbx_strand_id
1 'polypeptide(L)'
;ITAKILVLHGADDPYVPATEIAAFQQEMRDTKADCEMIYYSNSVHAFTEPEAGNDNSKGAAYNEKAAKHSWERMSSFLKEILK
;
A
#
# COMPACT_ATOMS: atom_id res chain seq x y z
N ILE A 1 -18.37 -7.26 3.72
CA ILE A 1 -17.09 -7.42 4.46
C ILE A 1 -17.20 -6.68 5.79
N THR A 2 -16.92 -7.37 6.88
CA THR A 2 -16.94 -6.76 8.21
C THR A 2 -15.54 -6.43 8.73
N ALA A 3 -14.51 -6.88 8.04
CA ALA A 3 -13.13 -6.64 8.42
C ALA A 3 -12.70 -5.20 8.11
N LYS A 4 -11.76 -4.70 8.89
CA LYS A 4 -11.09 -3.44 8.56
C LYS A 4 -9.90 -3.74 7.64
N ILE A 5 -9.72 -2.91 6.62
CA ILE A 5 -8.70 -3.11 5.58
C ILE A 5 -7.77 -1.90 5.53
N LEU A 6 -6.48 -2.17 5.53
CA LEU A 6 -5.45 -1.14 5.30
C LEU A 6 -4.61 -1.54 4.10
N VAL A 7 -4.55 -0.69 3.10
CA VAL A 7 -3.73 -0.89 1.90
C VAL A 7 -2.61 0.15 1.88
N LEU A 8 -1.36 -0.32 1.80
CA LEU A 8 -0.17 0.52 1.76
C LEU A 8 0.51 0.27 0.42
N HIS A 9 0.34 1.20 -0.52
CA HIS A 9 0.61 0.98 -1.93
C HIS A 9 1.67 1.93 -2.49
N GLY A 10 2.63 1.39 -3.25
CA GLY A 10 3.58 2.19 -4.01
C GLY A 10 2.87 2.82 -5.22
N ALA A 11 2.82 4.15 -5.26
CA ALA A 11 2.05 4.86 -6.28
C ALA A 11 2.53 4.60 -7.71
N ASP A 12 3.83 4.26 -7.87
CA ASP A 12 4.45 4.03 -9.15
C ASP A 12 4.66 2.54 -9.46
N ASP A 13 3.96 1.65 -8.75
CA ASP A 13 4.07 0.21 -8.94
C ASP A 13 3.56 -0.20 -10.33
N PRO A 14 4.45 -0.66 -11.25
CA PRO A 14 4.05 -0.99 -12.61
C PRO A 14 3.27 -2.30 -12.73
N TYR A 15 3.28 -3.13 -11.69
CA TYR A 15 2.55 -4.41 -11.68
C TYR A 15 1.08 -4.23 -11.33
N VAL A 16 0.70 -3.03 -10.84
CA VAL A 16 -0.68 -2.73 -10.46
C VAL A 16 -1.14 -1.49 -11.24
N PRO A 17 -1.77 -1.67 -12.41
CA PRO A 17 -2.20 -0.55 -13.22
C PRO A 17 -3.35 0.22 -12.58
N ALA A 18 -3.52 1.48 -12.99
CA ALA A 18 -4.54 2.38 -12.45
C ALA A 18 -5.96 1.79 -12.56
N THR A 19 -6.22 1.01 -13.59
CA THR A 19 -7.53 0.36 -13.78
C THR A 19 -7.85 -0.64 -12.68
N GLU A 20 -6.85 -1.37 -12.21
CA GLU A 20 -7.02 -2.31 -11.09
C GLU A 20 -7.26 -1.59 -9.77
N ILE A 21 -6.56 -0.48 -9.57
CA ILE A 21 -6.76 0.35 -8.37
C ILE A 21 -8.18 0.92 -8.36
N ALA A 22 -8.64 1.44 -9.49
CA ALA A 22 -10.01 1.97 -9.61
C ALA A 22 -11.06 0.89 -9.36
N ALA A 23 -10.85 -0.32 -9.87
CA ALA A 23 -11.75 -1.45 -9.66
C ALA A 23 -11.79 -1.84 -8.16
N PHE A 24 -10.65 -1.87 -7.50
CA PHE A 24 -10.57 -2.16 -6.06
C PHE A 24 -11.32 -1.11 -5.26
N GLN A 25 -11.12 0.17 -5.56
CA GLN A 25 -11.81 1.27 -4.87
C GLN A 25 -13.32 1.16 -5.05
N GLN A 26 -13.77 0.82 -6.27
CA GLN A 26 -15.19 0.65 -6.54
C GLN A 26 -15.77 -0.52 -5.75
N GLU A 27 -15.06 -1.63 -5.67
CA GLU A 27 -15.47 -2.77 -4.86
C GLU A 27 -15.62 -2.38 -3.38
N MET A 28 -14.69 -1.58 -2.85
CA MET A 28 -14.77 -1.13 -1.47
C MET A 28 -16.00 -0.23 -1.25
N ARG A 29 -16.34 0.62 -2.21
CA ARG A 29 -17.56 1.44 -2.13
C ARG A 29 -18.82 0.57 -2.17
N ASP A 30 -18.87 -0.38 -3.09
CA ASP A 30 -20.05 -1.22 -3.31
C ASP A 30 -20.33 -2.11 -2.09
N THR A 31 -19.31 -2.59 -1.44
CA THR A 31 -19.43 -3.44 -0.25
C THR A 31 -19.48 -2.64 1.05
N LYS A 32 -19.30 -1.32 0.98
CA LYS A 32 -19.23 -0.42 2.15
C LYS A 32 -18.17 -0.87 3.16
N ALA A 33 -17.05 -1.37 2.65
CA ALA A 33 -15.95 -1.84 3.48
C ALA A 33 -15.27 -0.68 4.22
N ASP A 34 -14.83 -0.96 5.45
CA ASP A 34 -14.01 -0.02 6.21
C ASP A 34 -12.56 -0.16 5.74
N CYS A 35 -12.20 0.68 4.77
CA CYS A 35 -10.91 0.59 4.08
C CYS A 35 -10.19 1.93 4.09
N GLU A 36 -8.92 1.89 4.47
CA GLU A 36 -8.00 3.01 4.31
C GLU A 36 -6.93 2.61 3.30
N MET A 37 -6.67 3.49 2.34
CA MET A 37 -5.65 3.24 1.32
C MET A 37 -4.68 4.41 1.26
N ILE A 38 -3.39 4.13 1.43
CA ILE A 38 -2.33 5.14 1.42
C ILE A 38 -1.40 4.85 0.26
N TYR A 39 -1.13 5.88 -0.55
CA TYR A 39 -0.20 5.82 -1.66
C TYR A 39 1.11 6.50 -1.28
N TYR A 40 2.22 5.89 -1.66
CA TYR A 40 3.54 6.46 -1.43
C TYR A 40 4.14 6.86 -2.77
N SER A 41 4.36 8.16 -2.95
CA SER A 41 4.99 8.69 -4.17
C SER A 41 6.41 8.15 -4.31
N ASN A 42 6.88 8.04 -5.54
CA ASN A 42 8.22 7.52 -5.88
C ASN A 42 8.50 6.12 -5.34
N SER A 43 7.45 5.35 -5.08
CA SER A 43 7.55 4.00 -4.53
C SER A 43 6.94 3.01 -5.52
N VAL A 44 7.66 1.94 -5.77
CA VAL A 44 7.28 0.89 -6.71
C VAL A 44 7.01 -0.42 -5.96
N HIS A 45 6.92 -1.54 -6.69
CA HIS A 45 6.67 -2.84 -6.09
C HIS A 45 7.76 -3.17 -5.07
N ALA A 46 7.39 -3.83 -3.97
CA ALA A 46 8.30 -4.27 -2.91
C ALA A 46 9.06 -3.13 -2.22
N PHE A 47 8.46 -1.95 -2.11
CA PHE A 47 9.15 -0.78 -1.55
C PHE A 47 9.56 -0.95 -0.09
N THR A 48 9.03 -1.93 0.62
CA THR A 48 9.38 -2.22 2.03
C THR A 48 10.55 -3.21 2.16
N GLU A 49 11.04 -3.77 1.05
CA GLU A 49 12.05 -4.83 1.04
C GLU A 49 13.43 -4.28 0.69
N PRO A 50 14.37 -4.22 1.67
CA PRO A 50 15.72 -3.70 1.39
C PRO A 50 16.45 -4.44 0.26
N GLU A 51 16.21 -5.75 0.11
CA GLU A 51 16.83 -6.56 -0.93
C GLU A 51 16.35 -6.22 -2.34
N ALA A 52 15.26 -5.47 -2.48
CA ALA A 52 14.76 -5.06 -3.79
C ALA A 52 15.68 -4.05 -4.48
N GLY A 53 16.65 -3.48 -3.77
CA GLY A 53 17.59 -2.52 -4.33
C GLY A 53 17.00 -1.11 -4.38
N ASN A 54 17.65 -0.23 -5.15
CA ASN A 54 17.28 1.19 -5.17
C ASN A 54 17.02 1.74 -6.57
N ASP A 55 16.76 0.87 -7.54
CA ASP A 55 16.52 1.27 -8.93
C ASP A 55 15.04 1.09 -9.28
N ASN A 56 14.27 2.18 -9.18
CA ASN A 56 12.84 2.18 -9.48
C ASN A 56 12.54 1.79 -10.93
N SER A 57 13.48 1.99 -11.86
CA SER A 57 13.26 1.65 -13.25
C SER A 57 13.08 0.16 -13.49
N LYS A 58 13.49 -0.67 -12.54
CA LYS A 58 13.32 -2.13 -12.59
C LYS A 58 11.92 -2.58 -12.18
N GLY A 59 11.07 -1.68 -11.70
CA GLY A 59 9.71 -1.98 -11.29
C GLY A 59 9.57 -2.46 -9.85
N ALA A 60 10.67 -2.82 -9.20
CA ALA A 60 10.69 -3.18 -7.79
C ALA A 60 11.94 -2.57 -7.15
N ALA A 61 11.78 -1.86 -6.04
CA ALA A 61 12.89 -1.21 -5.35
C ALA A 61 12.49 -0.80 -3.93
N TYR A 62 13.46 -0.76 -3.03
CA TYR A 62 13.27 -0.29 -1.67
C TYR A 62 13.15 1.24 -1.62
N ASN A 63 12.26 1.75 -0.78
CA ASN A 63 12.13 3.17 -0.47
C ASN A 63 12.06 3.31 1.05
N GLU A 64 13.15 3.78 1.65
CA GLU A 64 13.27 3.85 3.10
C GLU A 64 12.19 4.72 3.75
N LYS A 65 11.91 5.88 3.19
CA LYS A 65 10.91 6.80 3.72
C LYS A 65 9.52 6.17 3.69
N ALA A 66 9.13 5.59 2.57
CA ALA A 66 7.84 4.92 2.43
C ALA A 66 7.75 3.67 3.31
N ALA A 67 8.83 2.90 3.39
CA ALA A 67 8.88 1.71 4.23
C ALA A 67 8.67 2.06 5.70
N LYS A 68 9.36 3.09 6.18
CA LYS A 68 9.24 3.54 7.56
C LYS A 68 7.83 4.02 7.87
N HIS A 69 7.27 4.87 7.02
CA HIS A 69 5.93 5.40 7.22
C HIS A 69 4.87 4.31 7.18
N SER A 70 4.98 3.38 6.22
CA SER A 70 4.03 2.27 6.09
C SER A 70 4.09 1.35 7.30
N TRP A 71 5.27 1.09 7.84
CA TRP A 71 5.42 0.30 9.06
C TRP A 71 4.74 0.97 10.25
N GLU A 72 4.95 2.28 10.42
CA GLU A 72 4.34 3.04 11.50
C GLU A 72 2.81 3.03 11.37
N ARG A 73 2.28 3.21 10.16
CA ARG A 73 0.83 3.19 9.93
C ARG A 73 0.24 1.81 10.18
N MET A 74 0.92 0.76 9.72
CA MET A 74 0.49 -0.61 9.98
C MET A 74 0.45 -0.90 11.48
N SER A 75 1.48 -0.48 12.22
CA SER A 75 1.54 -0.69 13.66
C SER A 75 0.40 0.04 14.39
N SER A 76 0.12 1.29 14.00
CA SER A 76 -1.01 2.04 14.56
C SER A 76 -2.35 1.38 14.26
N PHE A 77 -2.51 0.91 13.02
CA PHE A 77 -3.73 0.24 12.59
C PHE A 77 -4.00 -1.01 13.42
N LEU A 78 -2.97 -1.84 13.62
CA LEU A 78 -3.09 -3.05 14.42
C LEU A 78 -3.44 -2.74 15.88
N LYS A 79 -2.85 -1.68 16.45
CA LYS A 79 -3.20 -1.24 17.81
C LYS A 79 -4.65 -0.78 17.92
N GLU A 80 -5.18 -0.14 16.87
CA GLU A 80 -6.58 0.32 16.84
C GLU A 80 -7.56 -0.85 16.87
N ILE A 81 -7.25 -1.94 16.15
CA ILE A 81 -8.20 -3.06 15.99
C ILE A 81 -8.01 -4.16 17.02
N LEU A 82 -6.86 -4.25 17.69
CA LEU A 82 -6.54 -5.30 18.66
C LEU A 82 -6.67 -4.83 20.12
N LYS A 83 -7.46 -3.83 20.36
CA LYS A 83 -7.72 -3.30 21.70
C LYS A 83 -8.40 -4.31 22.59
#